data_7b607a45493ac1bb27bf02af0da5a9c4
#
_entry.id   7b607a45493ac1bb27bf02af0da5a9c4
#
_cell.length_a   1.000
_cell.length_b   1.000
_cell.length_c   1.000
_cell.angle_alpha   90.00
_cell.angle_beta   90.00
_cell.angle_gamma   90.00
#
_symmetry.space_group_name_H-M   'P 1'
#
loop_
_entity.id
_entity.type
_entity.pdbx_description
1 polymer ?
#
loop_
_entity_poly.entity_id
_entity_poly.type
_entity_poly.pdbx_seq_one_letter_code
_entity_poly.pdbx_strand_id
1 'polypeptide(L)'
;MKPDKDAKNFTADQVAESTIFIYGSRNLLAKIRRNGVEVGRICKPTCEVGKVEEATYQRRFVRGESMDKDKVRLDQKMPTLEYSLIFGSGQLWGLINGSSFTPRQDATNTFLAQHRHSLDTLLRYKENGSTLAPLRKDKQKGLDLYILDVIDKDKQLTRYFISVKTLHVLWLEYDDVTPASTGPLKYSRKFMDYRYAQGTLVPYRTVLLEDGKQVQETRVANVTYGVRLDDALFKSPEA
;
A
#
# COMPACT_ATOMS: atom_id res chain seq x y z
N MET A 1 -18.69 -26.71 27.72
CA MET A 1 -19.13 -25.91 26.56
C MET A 1 -18.77 -26.71 25.31
N LYS A 2 -19.73 -27.27 24.57
CA LYS A 2 -19.44 -28.02 23.35
C LYS A 2 -18.93 -27.03 22.27
N PRO A 3 -17.89 -27.36 21.48
CA PRO A 3 -17.48 -26.51 20.39
C PRO A 3 -18.61 -26.43 19.36
N ASP A 4 -18.91 -25.20 18.97
CA ASP A 4 -19.92 -24.89 17.96
C ASP A 4 -19.50 -25.56 16.64
N LYS A 5 -20.23 -26.60 16.22
CA LYS A 5 -19.94 -27.43 15.06
C LYS A 5 -20.25 -26.74 13.71
N ASP A 6 -20.77 -25.51 13.74
CA ASP A 6 -21.19 -24.74 12.56
C ASP A 6 -20.32 -23.52 12.25
N ALA A 7 -19.12 -23.43 12.79
CA ALA A 7 -18.17 -22.39 12.33
C ALA A 7 -17.78 -22.71 10.87
N LYS A 8 -18.50 -22.15 9.90
CA LYS A 8 -18.17 -22.21 8.48
C LYS A 8 -16.69 -21.90 8.31
N ASN A 9 -15.90 -22.89 7.95
CA ASN A 9 -14.50 -22.68 7.62
C ASN A 9 -14.42 -21.91 6.31
N PHE A 10 -14.22 -20.58 6.38
CA PHE A 10 -13.99 -19.78 5.20
C PHE A 10 -12.75 -20.24 4.45
N THR A 11 -12.81 -20.23 3.12
CA THR A 11 -11.62 -20.41 2.27
C THR A 11 -10.85 -19.12 2.14
N ALA A 12 -9.63 -19.16 1.64
CA ALA A 12 -8.81 -17.99 1.36
C ALA A 12 -9.52 -17.03 0.38
N ASP A 13 -10.11 -17.56 -0.69
CA ASP A 13 -10.89 -16.78 -1.65
C ASP A 13 -12.11 -16.10 -1.01
N GLN A 14 -12.85 -16.81 -0.17
CA GLN A 14 -14.01 -16.22 0.52
C GLN A 14 -13.62 -15.06 1.43
N VAL A 15 -12.51 -15.18 2.17
CA VAL A 15 -12.02 -14.09 3.02
C VAL A 15 -11.53 -12.92 2.17
N ALA A 16 -10.76 -13.17 1.09
CA ALA A 16 -10.29 -12.14 0.17
C ALA A 16 -11.47 -11.38 -0.45
N GLU A 17 -12.46 -12.10 -1.03
CA GLU A 17 -13.62 -11.46 -1.67
C GLU A 17 -14.49 -10.70 -0.67
N SER A 18 -14.68 -11.24 0.54
CA SER A 18 -15.41 -10.53 1.62
C SER A 18 -14.68 -9.27 2.05
N THR A 19 -13.35 -9.33 2.17
CA THR A 19 -12.52 -8.15 2.44
C THR A 19 -12.67 -7.12 1.32
N ILE A 20 -12.52 -7.51 0.05
CA ILE A 20 -12.70 -6.62 -1.10
C ILE A 20 -14.09 -5.97 -1.10
N PHE A 21 -15.12 -6.74 -0.75
CA PHE A 21 -16.50 -6.23 -0.64
C PHE A 21 -16.61 -5.10 0.40
N ILE A 22 -16.02 -5.27 1.58
CA ILE A 22 -15.99 -4.25 2.64
C ILE A 22 -15.26 -2.98 2.18
N TYR A 23 -14.20 -3.11 1.36
CA TYR A 23 -13.48 -1.96 0.81
C TYR A 23 -14.23 -1.23 -0.32
N GLY A 24 -15.35 -1.77 -0.81
CA GLY A 24 -16.20 -1.12 -1.82
C GLY A 24 -16.62 -2.02 -2.98
N SER A 25 -16.39 -3.33 -2.89
CA SER A 25 -16.58 -4.32 -3.96
C SER A 25 -15.66 -4.13 -5.18
N ARG A 26 -15.40 -5.19 -5.94
CA ARG A 26 -14.54 -5.13 -7.14
C ARG A 26 -14.99 -4.10 -8.15
N ASN A 27 -16.27 -4.13 -8.49
CA ASN A 27 -16.83 -3.25 -9.52
C ASN A 27 -16.74 -1.77 -9.12
N LEU A 28 -17.05 -1.45 -7.86
CA LEU A 28 -16.96 -0.09 -7.36
C LEU A 28 -15.51 0.37 -7.28
N LEU A 29 -14.60 -0.47 -6.77
CA LEU A 29 -13.17 -0.16 -6.69
C LEU A 29 -12.57 0.07 -8.08
N ALA A 30 -12.88 -0.78 -9.07
CA ALA A 30 -12.41 -0.63 -10.43
C ALA A 30 -12.92 0.66 -11.08
N LYS A 31 -14.19 1.04 -10.82
CA LYS A 31 -14.80 2.25 -11.35
C LYS A 31 -14.29 3.52 -10.65
N ILE A 32 -14.32 3.54 -9.31
CA ILE A 32 -14.03 4.74 -8.52
C ILE A 32 -12.53 4.97 -8.41
N ARG A 33 -11.75 3.92 -8.07
CA ARG A 33 -10.30 4.04 -7.84
C ARG A 33 -9.46 3.87 -9.12
N ARG A 34 -10.03 4.12 -10.28
CA ARG A 34 -9.29 4.06 -11.55
C ARG A 34 -8.14 5.07 -11.56
N ASN A 35 -8.35 6.24 -11.03
CA ASN A 35 -7.34 7.27 -10.81
C ASN A 35 -7.69 8.10 -9.59
N GLY A 36 -6.73 8.86 -9.08
CA GLY A 36 -7.00 9.71 -7.93
C GLY A 36 -5.82 10.57 -7.52
N VAL A 37 -6.14 11.45 -6.58
CA VAL A 37 -5.18 12.30 -5.88
C VAL A 37 -5.37 12.08 -4.38
N GLU A 38 -4.28 11.81 -3.71
CA GLU A 38 -4.19 11.69 -2.26
C GLU A 38 -3.22 12.75 -1.75
N VAL A 39 -3.61 13.49 -0.72
CA VAL A 39 -2.76 14.50 -0.08
C VAL A 39 -2.67 14.23 1.42
N GLY A 40 -1.53 14.58 2.01
CA GLY A 40 -1.32 14.36 3.42
C GLY A 40 0.08 14.73 3.88
N ARG A 41 0.54 14.03 4.93
CA ARG A 41 1.87 14.20 5.51
C ARG A 41 2.59 12.86 5.62
N ILE A 42 3.87 12.87 5.34
CA ILE A 42 4.79 11.76 5.58
C ILE A 42 5.81 12.25 6.62
N CYS A 43 5.97 11.50 7.68
CA CYS A 43 6.86 11.82 8.78
C CYS A 43 7.82 10.67 9.06
N LYS A 44 9.06 10.99 9.43
CA LYS A 44 10.09 10.02 9.78
C LYS A 44 10.65 10.32 11.18
N PRO A 45 10.58 9.40 12.14
CA PRO A 45 9.86 8.12 12.05
C PRO A 45 8.36 8.23 12.35
N THR A 46 7.89 9.34 12.96
CA THR A 46 6.51 9.53 13.42
C THR A 46 6.04 10.96 13.21
N CYS A 47 4.72 11.18 13.12
CA CYS A 47 4.11 12.51 13.06
C CYS A 47 3.83 13.14 14.45
N GLU A 48 4.42 12.63 15.51
CA GLU A 48 4.30 13.22 16.83
C GLU A 48 5.20 14.46 16.99
N VAL A 49 4.73 15.46 17.75
CA VAL A 49 5.41 16.76 17.90
C VAL A 49 6.82 16.61 18.49
N GLY A 50 7.81 17.25 17.89
CA GLY A 50 9.14 17.50 18.46
C GLY A 50 10.32 16.65 17.96
N LYS A 51 10.12 15.68 17.03
CA LYS A 51 11.20 14.80 16.51
C LYS A 51 11.01 14.43 15.03
N VAL A 52 10.71 15.39 14.15
CA VAL A 52 10.11 15.01 12.88
C VAL A 52 10.82 15.62 11.68
N GLU A 53 11.30 14.75 10.78
CA GLU A 53 11.36 15.11 9.36
C GLU A 53 9.95 14.98 8.80
N GLU A 54 9.28 16.07 8.56
CA GLU A 54 7.93 16.13 8.00
C GLU A 54 7.96 16.67 6.58
N ALA A 55 7.27 15.95 5.68
CA ALA A 55 6.97 16.43 4.35
C ALA A 55 5.45 16.41 4.12
N THR A 56 4.91 17.46 3.55
CA THR A 56 3.61 17.34 2.89
C THR A 56 3.77 16.53 1.60
N TYR A 57 2.78 15.73 1.24
CA TYR A 57 2.83 14.99 -0.01
C TYR A 57 1.55 15.10 -0.81
N GLN A 58 1.70 14.93 -2.11
CA GLN A 58 0.62 14.69 -3.04
C GLN A 58 0.96 13.45 -3.88
N ARG A 59 0.14 12.43 -3.79
CA ARG A 59 0.24 11.22 -4.60
C ARG A 59 -0.85 11.26 -5.66
N ARG A 60 -0.46 11.26 -6.93
CA ARG A 60 -1.34 11.09 -8.08
C ARG A 60 -1.14 9.71 -8.65
N PHE A 61 -2.21 9.06 -9.08
CA PHE A 61 -2.09 7.74 -9.66
C PHE A 61 -3.15 7.49 -10.74
N VAL A 62 -2.79 6.64 -11.68
CA VAL A 62 -3.67 6.02 -12.67
C VAL A 62 -3.41 4.52 -12.64
N ARG A 63 -4.46 3.73 -12.39
CA ARG A 63 -4.36 2.27 -12.38
C ARG A 63 -4.27 1.74 -13.80
N GLY A 64 -3.28 0.89 -14.04
CA GLY A 64 -3.17 0.05 -15.22
C GLY A 64 -4.01 -1.22 -15.10
N GLU A 65 -3.88 -2.10 -16.07
CA GLU A 65 -4.50 -3.44 -16.07
C GLU A 65 -3.94 -4.32 -14.94
N SER A 66 -2.68 -4.08 -14.56
CA SER A 66 -1.97 -4.70 -13.45
C SER A 66 -1.08 -3.66 -12.77
N MET A 67 -0.56 -3.95 -11.57
CA MET A 67 0.20 -2.96 -10.77
C MET A 67 1.51 -2.53 -11.42
N ASP A 68 2.14 -3.37 -12.22
CA ASP A 68 3.35 -3.03 -13.00
C ASP A 68 3.06 -2.02 -14.13
N LYS A 69 1.79 -1.90 -14.55
CA LYS A 69 1.33 -0.91 -15.53
C LYS A 69 0.68 0.33 -14.88
N ASP A 70 0.66 0.40 -13.57
CA ASP A 70 0.19 1.59 -12.87
C ASP A 70 1.10 2.80 -13.18
N LYS A 71 0.53 3.99 -13.16
CA LYS A 71 1.27 5.25 -13.18
C LYS A 71 1.10 5.90 -11.81
N VAL A 72 2.20 6.24 -11.17
CA VAL A 72 2.21 6.88 -9.85
C VAL A 72 3.18 8.05 -9.86
N ARG A 73 2.73 9.20 -9.36
CA ARG A 73 3.58 10.33 -9.05
C ARG A 73 3.40 10.70 -7.59
N LEU A 74 4.50 10.69 -6.85
CA LEU A 74 4.56 11.07 -5.44
C LEU A 74 5.41 12.33 -5.31
N ASP A 75 4.77 13.48 -5.14
CA ASP A 75 5.44 14.73 -4.86
C ASP A 75 5.51 14.93 -3.34
N GLN A 76 6.69 15.22 -2.81
CA GLN A 76 6.94 15.52 -1.40
C GLN A 76 7.57 16.91 -1.29
N LYS A 77 7.03 17.71 -0.39
CA LYS A 77 7.52 19.05 -0.14
C LYS A 77 7.96 19.20 1.31
N MET A 78 9.23 19.51 1.48
CA MET A 78 9.89 19.88 2.71
C MET A 78 10.21 21.40 2.67
N PRO A 79 10.58 22.04 3.79
CA PRO A 79 10.83 23.50 3.81
C PRO A 79 11.80 24.01 2.74
N THR A 80 12.82 23.24 2.40
CA THR A 80 13.90 23.64 1.46
C THR A 80 14.04 22.74 0.24
N LEU A 81 13.19 21.71 0.12
CA LEU A 81 13.35 20.67 -0.88
C LEU A 81 11.98 20.22 -1.41
N GLU A 82 11.83 20.22 -2.74
CA GLU A 82 10.75 19.52 -3.42
C GLU A 82 11.31 18.27 -4.10
N TYR A 83 10.75 17.13 -3.74
CA TYR A 83 11.21 15.82 -4.22
C TYR A 83 10.03 15.05 -4.81
N SER A 84 10.19 14.59 -6.06
CA SER A 84 9.16 13.78 -6.72
C SER A 84 9.72 12.44 -7.14
N LEU A 85 8.92 11.39 -6.96
CA LEU A 85 9.13 10.08 -7.57
C LEU A 85 8.00 9.81 -8.55
N ILE A 86 8.36 9.40 -9.76
CA ILE A 86 7.43 9.16 -10.85
C ILE A 86 7.67 7.73 -11.36
N PHE A 87 6.65 6.90 -11.25
CA PHE A 87 6.64 5.53 -11.74
C PHE A 87 5.69 5.41 -12.92
N GLY A 88 6.17 4.82 -13.99
CA GLY A 88 5.38 4.53 -15.17
C GLY A 88 6.13 3.63 -16.13
N SER A 89 5.43 2.82 -16.92
CA SER A 89 6.03 1.88 -17.86
C SER A 89 7.10 0.96 -17.24
N GLY A 90 6.92 0.60 -15.96
CA GLY A 90 7.87 -0.24 -15.22
C GLY A 90 9.17 0.46 -14.79
N GLN A 91 9.29 1.77 -15.00
CA GLN A 91 10.49 2.55 -14.66
C GLN A 91 10.17 3.59 -13.57
N LEU A 92 11.19 3.94 -12.80
CA LEU A 92 11.14 4.99 -11.78
C LEU A 92 12.18 6.08 -12.10
N TRP A 93 11.73 7.32 -12.08
CA TRP A 93 12.59 8.51 -12.17
C TRP A 93 12.19 9.54 -11.13
N GLY A 94 13.00 10.54 -10.93
CA GLY A 94 12.79 11.54 -9.90
C GLY A 94 13.00 12.96 -10.38
N LEU A 95 12.44 13.90 -9.61
CA LEU A 95 12.71 15.33 -9.73
C LEU A 95 13.15 15.86 -8.35
N ILE A 96 14.18 16.71 -8.34
CA ILE A 96 14.57 17.53 -7.18
C ILE A 96 14.50 18.99 -7.61
N ASN A 97 13.62 19.75 -6.96
CA ASN A 97 13.41 21.17 -7.30
C ASN A 97 13.18 21.40 -8.82
N GLY A 98 12.46 20.48 -9.48
CA GLY A 98 12.18 20.52 -10.91
C GLY A 98 13.25 19.96 -11.83
N SER A 99 14.46 19.65 -11.34
CA SER A 99 15.53 19.03 -12.12
C SER A 99 15.43 17.51 -12.07
N SER A 100 15.55 16.84 -13.23
CA SER A 100 15.49 15.38 -13.32
C SER A 100 16.74 14.74 -12.71
N PHE A 101 16.54 13.56 -12.11
CA PHE A 101 17.63 12.70 -11.63
C PHE A 101 17.20 11.24 -11.67
N THR A 102 18.18 10.36 -11.77
CA THR A 102 17.95 8.91 -11.60
C THR A 102 17.99 8.57 -10.11
N PRO A 103 16.90 8.05 -9.52
CA PRO A 103 16.89 7.62 -8.12
C PRO A 103 17.95 6.52 -7.89
N ARG A 104 18.59 6.56 -6.71
CA ARG A 104 19.50 5.49 -6.32
C ARG A 104 18.78 4.15 -6.27
N GLN A 105 19.50 3.07 -6.47
CA GLN A 105 18.91 1.73 -6.56
C GLN A 105 18.17 1.33 -5.26
N ASP A 106 18.67 1.73 -4.09
CA ASP A 106 18.03 1.48 -2.81
C ASP A 106 16.66 2.19 -2.70
N ALA A 107 16.59 3.46 -3.12
CA ALA A 107 15.34 4.22 -3.14
C ALA A 107 14.33 3.64 -4.16
N THR A 108 14.84 3.20 -5.32
CA THR A 108 14.03 2.53 -6.34
C THR A 108 13.45 1.22 -5.80
N ASN A 109 14.28 0.37 -5.22
CA ASN A 109 13.84 -0.91 -4.65
C ASN A 109 12.80 -0.68 -3.54
N THR A 110 13.06 0.27 -2.63
CA THR A 110 12.13 0.61 -1.56
C THR A 110 10.78 1.08 -2.10
N PHE A 111 10.76 1.94 -3.12
CA PHE A 111 9.53 2.39 -3.74
C PHE A 111 8.75 1.22 -4.38
N LEU A 112 9.44 0.40 -5.16
CA LEU A 112 8.84 -0.74 -5.85
C LEU A 112 8.32 -1.80 -4.87
N ALA A 113 9.08 -2.09 -3.80
CA ALA A 113 8.64 -2.98 -2.73
C ALA A 113 7.38 -2.46 -2.04
N GLN A 114 7.34 -1.17 -1.68
CA GLN A 114 6.16 -0.57 -1.06
C GLN A 114 4.94 -0.52 -2.00
N HIS A 115 5.15 -0.37 -3.30
CA HIS A 115 4.08 -0.45 -4.29
C HIS A 115 3.56 -1.87 -4.42
N ARG A 116 4.45 -2.85 -4.59
CA ARG A 116 4.15 -4.28 -4.70
C ARG A 116 3.45 -4.82 -3.44
N HIS A 117 3.96 -4.49 -2.25
CA HIS A 117 3.45 -4.93 -0.96
C HIS A 117 2.51 -3.87 -0.37
N SER A 118 1.35 -3.72 -0.98
CA SER A 118 0.36 -2.70 -0.63
C SER A 118 -1.02 -3.31 -0.37
N LEU A 119 -1.94 -2.50 0.14
CA LEU A 119 -3.33 -2.90 0.27
C LEU A 119 -3.96 -3.22 -1.11
N ASP A 120 -3.58 -2.48 -2.14
CA ASP A 120 -4.08 -2.68 -3.51
C ASP A 120 -3.66 -4.04 -4.08
N THR A 121 -2.58 -4.64 -3.63
CA THR A 121 -2.17 -5.99 -4.02
C THR A 121 -3.22 -7.03 -3.65
N LEU A 122 -3.80 -6.93 -2.44
CA LEU A 122 -4.92 -7.78 -2.04
C LEU A 122 -6.21 -7.40 -2.80
N LEU A 123 -6.53 -6.12 -2.87
CA LEU A 123 -7.78 -5.66 -3.51
C LEU A 123 -7.84 -5.99 -5.00
N ARG A 124 -6.69 -6.20 -5.65
CA ARG A 124 -6.52 -6.48 -7.07
C ARG A 124 -5.81 -7.82 -7.34
N TYR A 125 -5.82 -8.77 -6.39
CA TYR A 125 -5.00 -9.98 -6.52
C TYR A 125 -5.27 -10.79 -7.80
N LYS A 126 -6.53 -10.88 -8.25
CA LYS A 126 -6.89 -11.56 -9.51
C LYS A 126 -6.37 -10.82 -10.74
N GLU A 127 -6.52 -9.49 -10.76
CA GLU A 127 -6.03 -8.62 -11.85
C GLU A 127 -4.51 -8.68 -11.98
N ASN A 128 -3.82 -8.82 -10.84
CA ASN A 128 -2.35 -8.93 -10.79
C ASN A 128 -1.85 -10.36 -11.09
N GLY A 129 -2.74 -11.33 -11.32
CA GLY A 129 -2.36 -12.73 -11.52
C GLY A 129 -1.78 -13.38 -10.27
N SER A 130 -2.10 -12.85 -9.08
CA SER A 130 -1.63 -13.40 -7.81
C SER A 130 -2.45 -14.62 -7.39
N THR A 131 -1.83 -15.50 -6.62
CA THR A 131 -2.46 -16.68 -6.02
C THR A 131 -2.56 -16.53 -4.51
N LEU A 132 -3.54 -17.23 -3.91
CA LEU A 132 -3.72 -17.25 -2.46
C LEU A 132 -3.25 -18.57 -1.89
N ALA A 133 -2.46 -18.53 -0.81
CA ALA A 133 -2.13 -19.72 -0.04
C ALA A 133 -3.32 -20.14 0.85
N PRO A 134 -3.33 -21.36 1.39
CA PRO A 134 -4.37 -21.80 2.31
C PRO A 134 -4.55 -20.84 3.49
N LEU A 135 -5.81 -20.52 3.80
CA LEU A 135 -6.16 -19.61 4.88
C LEU A 135 -5.73 -20.18 6.24
N ARG A 136 -5.16 -19.31 7.06
CA ARG A 136 -4.85 -19.61 8.47
C ARG A 136 -5.66 -18.69 9.39
N LYS A 137 -5.89 -19.14 10.60
CA LYS A 137 -6.49 -18.34 11.68
C LYS A 137 -5.48 -18.23 12.82
N ASP A 138 -5.46 -17.09 13.48
CA ASP A 138 -4.60 -16.84 14.63
C ASP A 138 -5.29 -15.88 15.61
N LYS A 139 -4.79 -15.83 16.83
CA LYS A 139 -5.21 -14.88 17.83
C LYS A 139 -4.01 -14.12 18.38
N GLN A 140 -3.93 -12.84 18.06
CA GLN A 140 -2.82 -12.01 18.51
C GLN A 140 -3.34 -10.80 19.29
N LYS A 141 -2.78 -10.54 20.47
CA LYS A 141 -3.16 -9.41 21.33
C LYS A 141 -4.67 -9.29 21.59
N GLY A 142 -5.35 -10.45 21.69
CA GLY A 142 -6.80 -10.51 21.91
C GLY A 142 -7.66 -10.34 20.65
N LEU A 143 -7.06 -10.16 19.48
CA LEU A 143 -7.75 -10.03 18.20
C LEU A 143 -7.76 -11.39 17.47
N ASP A 144 -8.95 -11.82 17.04
CA ASP A 144 -9.09 -12.97 16.16
C ASP A 144 -8.82 -12.53 14.71
N LEU A 145 -7.91 -13.24 14.04
CA LEU A 145 -7.36 -12.86 12.75
C LEU A 145 -7.48 -13.98 11.72
N TYR A 146 -7.80 -13.59 10.49
CA TYR A 146 -7.46 -14.35 9.32
C TYR A 146 -6.05 -13.95 8.87
N ILE A 147 -5.19 -14.94 8.56
CA ILE A 147 -3.89 -14.73 7.94
C ILE A 147 -3.99 -15.20 6.51
N LEU A 148 -3.85 -14.27 5.58
CA LEU A 148 -3.98 -14.50 4.15
C LEU A 148 -2.67 -14.15 3.46
N ASP A 149 -2.02 -15.15 2.89
CA ASP A 149 -0.79 -14.99 2.12
C ASP A 149 -1.15 -14.84 0.62
N VAL A 150 -0.76 -13.72 0.03
CA VAL A 150 -0.88 -13.43 -1.39
C VAL A 150 0.49 -13.57 -2.03
N ILE A 151 0.58 -14.39 -3.07
CA ILE A 151 1.81 -14.68 -3.80
C ILE A 151 1.66 -14.11 -5.21
N ASP A 152 2.52 -13.17 -5.58
CA ASP A 152 2.48 -12.56 -6.90
C ASP A 152 3.11 -13.45 -8.00
N LYS A 153 3.07 -12.97 -9.25
CA LYS A 153 3.63 -13.68 -10.41
C LYS A 153 5.15 -13.92 -10.30
N ASP A 154 5.86 -13.06 -9.55
CA ASP A 154 7.32 -13.15 -9.32
C ASP A 154 7.65 -13.96 -8.06
N LYS A 155 6.66 -14.68 -7.49
CA LYS A 155 6.77 -15.49 -6.26
C LYS A 155 7.08 -14.69 -5.01
N GLN A 156 6.83 -13.38 -5.02
CA GLN A 156 6.95 -12.54 -3.83
C GLN A 156 5.69 -12.70 -2.97
N LEU A 157 5.90 -12.84 -1.67
CA LEU A 157 4.84 -13.08 -0.70
C LEU A 157 4.49 -11.80 0.06
N THR A 158 3.20 -11.49 0.13
CA THR A 158 2.64 -10.49 1.05
C THR A 158 1.66 -11.18 1.98
N ARG A 159 1.89 -11.08 3.26
CA ARG A 159 1.03 -11.64 4.29
C ARG A 159 0.12 -10.58 4.88
N TYR A 160 -1.19 -10.82 4.81
CA TYR A 160 -2.22 -9.92 5.35
C TYR A 160 -2.82 -10.48 6.62
N PHE A 161 -2.93 -9.61 7.63
CA PHE A 161 -3.60 -9.89 8.90
C PHE A 161 -4.93 -9.14 8.92
N ILE A 162 -6.01 -9.89 8.82
CA ILE A 162 -7.36 -9.38 8.58
C ILE A 162 -8.21 -9.67 9.82
N SER A 163 -8.88 -8.67 10.36
CA SER A 163 -9.80 -8.84 11.48
C SER A 163 -10.95 -9.76 11.11
N VAL A 164 -11.16 -10.83 11.88
CA VAL A 164 -12.33 -11.71 11.72
C VAL A 164 -13.63 -10.94 11.89
N LYS A 165 -13.67 -9.97 12.81
CA LYS A 165 -14.86 -9.20 13.16
C LYS A 165 -15.26 -8.19 12.08
N THR A 166 -14.29 -7.48 11.49
CA THR A 166 -14.57 -6.33 10.62
C THR A 166 -14.15 -6.54 9.17
N LEU A 167 -13.36 -7.57 8.88
CA LEU A 167 -12.69 -7.82 7.60
C LEU A 167 -11.78 -6.67 7.15
N HIS A 168 -11.40 -5.77 8.07
CA HIS A 168 -10.37 -4.79 7.80
C HIS A 168 -8.99 -5.44 7.84
N VAL A 169 -8.13 -5.09 6.92
CA VAL A 169 -6.71 -5.42 6.97
C VAL A 169 -6.06 -4.58 8.08
N LEU A 170 -5.62 -5.19 9.15
CA LEU A 170 -5.01 -4.45 10.27
C LEU A 170 -3.54 -4.13 10.00
N TRP A 171 -2.81 -5.08 9.40
CA TRP A 171 -1.45 -4.88 8.89
C TRP A 171 -1.13 -5.91 7.82
N LEU A 172 -0.06 -5.65 7.10
CA LEU A 172 0.60 -6.62 6.22
C LEU A 172 2.07 -6.76 6.59
N GLU A 173 2.67 -7.88 6.20
CA GLU A 173 4.09 -8.17 6.36
C GLU A 173 4.68 -8.70 5.06
N TYR A 174 5.93 -8.36 4.81
CA TYR A 174 6.75 -8.92 3.72
C TYR A 174 8.23 -8.84 4.10
N ASP A 175 9.02 -9.69 3.46
CA ASP A 175 10.47 -9.64 3.56
C ASP A 175 11.04 -9.02 2.29
N ASP A 176 12.05 -8.16 2.42
CA ASP A 176 12.76 -7.56 1.30
C ASP A 176 14.27 -7.58 1.54
N VAL A 177 15.04 -7.74 0.47
CA VAL A 177 16.50 -7.73 0.53
C VAL A 177 16.99 -6.38 0.04
N THR A 178 17.57 -5.59 0.93
CA THR A 178 18.22 -4.34 0.54
C THR A 178 19.71 -4.56 0.28
N PRO A 179 20.36 -3.80 -0.62
CA PRO A 179 21.80 -3.93 -0.88
C PRO A 179 22.68 -3.71 0.35
N ALA A 180 22.16 -2.99 1.36
CA ALA A 180 22.88 -2.69 2.60
C ALA A 180 22.65 -3.73 3.72
N SER A 181 21.71 -4.67 3.55
CA SER A 181 21.39 -5.66 4.57
C SER A 181 22.18 -6.95 4.36
N THR A 182 22.58 -7.57 5.47
CA THR A 182 23.25 -8.91 5.47
C THR A 182 22.26 -10.06 5.27
N GLY A 183 20.96 -9.76 5.12
CA GLY A 183 19.87 -10.71 4.92
C GLY A 183 18.55 -9.99 4.68
N PRO A 184 17.44 -10.71 4.52
CA PRO A 184 16.14 -10.10 4.31
C PRO A 184 15.72 -9.31 5.56
N LEU A 185 15.27 -8.06 5.34
CA LEU A 185 14.65 -7.22 6.36
C LEU A 185 13.15 -7.48 6.38
N LYS A 186 12.59 -7.57 7.58
CA LYS A 186 11.16 -7.74 7.76
C LYS A 186 10.46 -6.40 7.82
N TYR A 187 9.58 -6.15 6.86
CA TYR A 187 8.72 -4.98 6.84
C TYR A 187 7.32 -5.32 7.35
N SER A 188 6.74 -4.40 8.12
CA SER A 188 5.34 -4.46 8.52
C SER A 188 4.68 -3.12 8.29
N ARG A 189 3.52 -3.11 7.62
CA ARG A 189 2.73 -1.89 7.40
C ARG A 189 1.39 -2.02 8.10
N LYS A 190 1.16 -1.18 9.11
CA LYS A 190 -0.10 -1.12 9.88
C LYS A 190 -1.04 -0.12 9.25
N PHE A 191 -2.34 -0.45 9.25
CA PHE A 191 -3.41 0.39 8.72
C PHE A 191 -4.37 0.78 9.83
N MET A 192 -4.65 2.06 9.94
CA MET A 192 -5.47 2.63 11.00
C MET A 192 -6.32 3.77 10.48
N ASP A 193 -7.26 4.23 11.31
CA ASP A 193 -8.10 5.39 11.03
C ASP A 193 -8.85 5.24 9.69
N TYR A 194 -9.59 4.13 9.59
CA TYR A 194 -10.37 3.81 8.39
C TYR A 194 -11.55 4.74 8.23
N ARG A 195 -11.69 5.33 7.04
CA ARG A 195 -12.78 6.23 6.66
C ARG A 195 -13.29 5.90 5.27
N TYR A 196 -14.52 6.31 4.99
CA TYR A 196 -15.07 6.20 3.64
C TYR A 196 -14.71 7.44 2.81
N ALA A 197 -14.19 7.21 1.60
CA ALA A 197 -13.97 8.21 0.57
C ALA A 197 -14.67 7.76 -0.71
N GLN A 198 -15.67 8.53 -1.16
CA GLN A 198 -16.48 8.23 -2.34
C GLN A 198 -17.02 6.78 -2.36
N GLY A 199 -17.51 6.28 -1.21
CA GLY A 199 -18.06 4.94 -1.05
C GLY A 199 -17.03 3.82 -0.93
N THR A 200 -15.73 4.12 -0.90
CA THR A 200 -14.66 3.13 -0.71
C THR A 200 -13.96 3.34 0.63
N LEU A 201 -13.61 2.24 1.31
CA LEU A 201 -12.94 2.26 2.61
C LEU A 201 -11.44 2.49 2.44
N VAL A 202 -10.89 3.51 3.10
CA VAL A 202 -9.49 3.95 2.99
C VAL A 202 -8.87 4.09 4.38
N PRO A 203 -7.65 3.56 4.63
CA PRO A 203 -6.90 3.87 5.84
C PRO A 203 -6.31 5.29 5.74
N TYR A 204 -6.63 6.15 6.70
CA TYR A 204 -6.13 7.53 6.76
C TYR A 204 -4.83 7.67 7.55
N ARG A 205 -4.42 6.61 8.23
CA ARG A 205 -3.13 6.53 8.91
C ARG A 205 -2.46 5.21 8.60
N THR A 206 -1.20 5.25 8.16
CA THR A 206 -0.38 4.06 7.99
C THR A 206 0.96 4.23 8.71
N VAL A 207 1.49 3.14 9.26
CA VAL A 207 2.79 3.11 9.92
C VAL A 207 3.61 1.99 9.30
N LEU A 208 4.79 2.34 8.80
CA LEU A 208 5.78 1.39 8.30
C LEU A 208 6.80 1.07 9.40
N LEU A 209 7.01 -0.21 9.63
CA LEU A 209 8.05 -0.72 10.52
C LEU A 209 9.06 -1.54 9.71
N GLU A 210 10.32 -1.41 10.06
CA GLU A 210 11.44 -2.21 9.59
C GLU A 210 12.04 -2.92 10.80
N ASP A 211 12.09 -4.26 10.79
CA ASP A 211 12.51 -5.10 11.93
C ASP A 211 11.87 -4.67 13.27
N GLY A 212 10.58 -4.35 13.22
CA GLY A 212 9.80 -3.93 14.38
C GLY A 212 9.98 -2.48 14.81
N LYS A 213 10.92 -1.72 14.23
CA LYS A 213 11.12 -0.29 14.50
C LYS A 213 10.31 0.55 13.54
N GLN A 214 9.58 1.54 14.04
CA GLN A 214 8.86 2.47 13.20
C GLN A 214 9.84 3.37 12.44
N VAL A 215 9.74 3.39 11.12
CA VAL A 215 10.58 4.18 10.22
C VAL A 215 9.81 5.27 9.49
N GLN A 216 8.50 5.11 9.35
CA GLN A 216 7.65 6.10 8.67
C GLN A 216 6.22 6.06 9.20
N GLU A 217 5.59 7.21 9.27
CA GLU A 217 4.16 7.38 9.46
C GLU A 217 3.61 8.25 8.32
N THR A 218 2.48 7.82 7.73
CA THR A 218 1.74 8.58 6.73
C THR A 218 0.35 8.90 7.26
N ARG A 219 -0.04 10.16 7.19
CA ARG A 219 -1.38 10.65 7.53
C ARG A 219 -2.02 11.27 6.32
N VAL A 220 -3.05 10.65 5.83
CA VAL A 220 -3.88 11.17 4.74
C VAL A 220 -4.73 12.31 5.27
N ALA A 221 -4.72 13.44 4.57
CA ALA A 221 -5.63 14.55 4.85
C ALA A 221 -6.90 14.44 4.00
N ASN A 222 -6.73 14.12 2.71
CA ASN A 222 -7.82 13.94 1.78
C ASN A 222 -7.44 12.98 0.64
N VAL A 223 -8.44 12.27 0.11
CA VAL A 223 -8.32 11.50 -1.12
C VAL A 223 -9.52 11.78 -2.02
N THR A 224 -9.26 11.99 -3.31
CA THR A 224 -10.29 12.24 -4.33
C THR A 224 -10.02 11.33 -5.52
N TYR A 225 -11.02 10.58 -5.92
CA TYR A 225 -10.97 9.69 -7.08
C TYR A 225 -11.71 10.27 -8.27
N GLY A 226 -11.47 9.71 -9.47
CA GLY A 226 -12.16 10.13 -10.70
C GLY A 226 -11.74 11.51 -11.19
N VAL A 227 -10.54 11.97 -10.82
CA VAL A 227 -10.00 13.28 -11.25
C VAL A 227 -9.38 13.17 -12.64
N ARG A 228 -9.49 14.23 -13.44
CA ARG A 228 -8.77 14.32 -14.71
C ARG A 228 -7.29 14.58 -14.42
N LEU A 229 -6.43 13.67 -14.83
CA LEU A 229 -4.96 13.78 -14.73
C LEU A 229 -4.36 13.84 -16.12
N ASP A 230 -3.42 14.76 -16.33
CA ASP A 230 -2.66 14.84 -17.56
C ASP A 230 -1.60 13.72 -17.60
N ASP A 231 -1.50 13.02 -18.71
CA ASP A 231 -0.50 11.97 -18.91
C ASP A 231 0.94 12.51 -18.86
N ALA A 232 1.15 13.79 -19.14
CA ALA A 232 2.45 14.46 -19.01
C ALA A 232 2.99 14.41 -17.57
N LEU A 233 2.12 14.32 -16.55
CA LEU A 233 2.53 14.18 -15.15
C LEU A 233 3.34 12.92 -14.86
N PHE A 234 3.21 11.90 -15.71
CA PHE A 234 3.79 10.57 -15.54
C PHE A 234 4.85 10.25 -16.59
N LYS A 235 5.26 11.23 -17.39
CA LYS A 235 6.32 11.05 -18.39
C LYS A 235 7.69 11.39 -17.80
N SER A 236 8.74 10.78 -18.36
CA SER A 236 10.11 11.23 -18.11
C SER A 236 10.29 12.66 -18.61
N PRO A 237 11.00 13.52 -17.87
CA PRO A 237 11.34 14.87 -18.34
C PRO A 237 12.17 14.91 -19.62
N GLU A 238 12.79 13.80 -20.01
CA GLU A 238 13.65 13.65 -21.19
C GLU A 238 12.94 12.97 -22.38
N ALA A 239 11.63 12.78 -22.29
CA ALA A 239 10.82 12.13 -23.33
C ALA A 239 9.96 13.11 -24.11
#